data_15e883968723528a31755b0cae746d58
#
_entry.id   15e883968723528a31755b0cae746d58
#
_cell.length_a   1.000
_cell.length_b   1.000
_cell.length_c   1.000
_cell.angle_alpha   90.00
_cell.angle_beta   90.00
_cell.angle_gamma   90.00
#
_symmetry.space_group_name_H-M   'P 1'
#
loop_
_entity.id
_entity.type
_entity.pdbx_description
1 polymer ?
#
loop_
_entity_poly.entity_id
_entity_poly.type
_entity_poly.pdbx_seq_one_letter_code
_entity_poly.pdbx_strand_id
1 'polypeptide(L)'
;QGEDSVSFLSLLENSESGPTRNSIIVQSINGSFAVRDGDWKLALCPGSGGWSDPRPGRVDMSEFPPVQLFDLAADPGEQANLAEKHPDRVRAMKAALQKMIDDGRTTEGPKLENDVPVEMIKPVPQPRKKKG
;
A
#
# COMPACT_ATOMS: atom_id res chain seq x y z
N GLN A 1 -9.37 21.29 -3.47
CA GLN A 1 -7.98 21.60 -3.19
C GLN A 1 -7.34 20.28 -2.79
N GLY A 2 -6.20 19.92 -3.33
CA GLY A 2 -5.59 18.60 -3.16
C GLY A 2 -4.89 18.46 -1.81
N GLU A 3 -5.63 18.13 -0.75
CA GLU A 3 -5.09 17.97 0.62
C GLU A 3 -4.00 16.89 0.69
N ASP A 4 -4.07 15.91 -0.20
CA ASP A 4 -3.04 14.86 -0.35
C ASP A 4 -2.03 15.15 -1.47
N SER A 5 -2.04 16.36 -2.01
CA SER A 5 -1.11 16.77 -3.05
C SER A 5 0.14 17.39 -2.45
N VAL A 6 1.29 17.05 -3.03
CA VAL A 6 2.57 17.67 -2.73
C VAL A 6 3.03 18.44 -3.96
N SER A 7 3.40 19.72 -3.79
CA SER A 7 3.90 20.53 -4.89
C SER A 7 5.20 19.97 -5.44
N PHE A 8 5.29 19.83 -6.75
CA PHE A 8 6.52 19.45 -7.46
C PHE A 8 7.23 20.67 -8.09
N LEU A 9 6.79 21.88 -7.73
CA LEU A 9 7.35 23.14 -8.28
C LEU A 9 8.86 23.24 -8.02
N SER A 10 9.31 22.82 -6.83
CA SER A 10 10.73 22.81 -6.48
C SER A 10 11.59 21.93 -7.39
N LEU A 11 11.02 20.85 -7.94
CA LEU A 11 11.70 20.00 -8.92
C LEU A 11 11.82 20.66 -10.30
N LEU A 12 10.87 21.52 -10.65
CA LEU A 12 10.90 22.28 -11.89
C LEU A 12 11.89 23.45 -11.82
N GLU A 13 12.03 24.05 -10.64
CA GLU A 13 12.93 25.19 -10.41
C GLU A 13 14.35 24.76 -10.12
N ASN A 14 14.54 23.62 -9.48
CA ASN A 14 15.86 23.08 -9.14
C ASN A 14 15.87 21.54 -9.24
N SER A 15 16.57 21.01 -10.22
CA SER A 15 16.71 19.56 -10.44
C SER A 15 17.46 18.81 -9.34
N GLU A 16 18.17 19.53 -8.47
CA GLU A 16 18.86 18.95 -7.31
C GLU A 16 17.97 18.86 -6.06
N SER A 17 16.73 19.32 -6.15
CA SER A 17 15.74 19.16 -5.08
C SER A 17 15.48 17.66 -4.88
N GLY A 18 15.55 17.22 -3.63
CA GLY A 18 15.22 15.84 -3.24
C GLY A 18 13.76 15.48 -3.53
N PRO A 19 13.37 14.23 -3.27
CA PRO A 19 12.01 13.77 -3.52
C PRO A 19 11.00 14.63 -2.75
N THR A 20 9.95 15.05 -3.43
CA THR A 20 8.89 15.89 -2.85
C THR A 20 7.95 15.12 -1.94
N ARG A 21 7.98 13.79 -2.01
CA ARG A 21 7.17 12.88 -1.19
C ARG A 21 7.96 11.63 -0.85
N ASN A 22 8.02 11.29 0.44
CA ASN A 22 8.72 10.09 0.92
C ASN A 22 7.82 8.85 0.88
N SER A 23 6.52 9.00 1.13
CA SER A 23 5.58 7.90 1.16
C SER A 23 4.37 8.15 0.27
N ILE A 24 3.85 7.08 -0.34
CA ILE A 24 2.67 7.08 -1.20
C ILE A 24 1.78 5.92 -0.79
N ILE A 25 0.49 6.19 -0.59
CA ILE A 25 -0.54 5.15 -0.45
C ILE A 25 -1.09 4.84 -1.82
N VAL A 26 -1.18 3.55 -2.11
CA VAL A 26 -1.82 3.01 -3.31
C VAL A 26 -2.96 2.11 -2.88
N GLN A 27 -4.10 2.25 -3.51
CA GLN A 27 -5.25 1.40 -3.30
C GLN A 27 -5.57 0.63 -4.58
N SER A 28 -5.73 -0.67 -4.44
CA SER A 28 -6.15 -1.51 -5.57
C SER A 28 -7.66 -1.41 -5.80
N ILE A 29 -8.12 -1.95 -6.94
CA ILE A 29 -9.54 -1.92 -7.32
C ILE A 29 -10.47 -2.63 -6.31
N ASN A 30 -9.97 -3.61 -5.58
CA ASN A 30 -10.71 -4.29 -4.52
C ASN A 30 -10.60 -3.60 -3.15
N GLY A 31 -9.97 -2.43 -3.09
CA GLY A 31 -9.78 -1.65 -1.88
C GLY A 31 -8.58 -2.06 -1.01
N SER A 32 -7.74 -3.00 -1.46
CA SER A 32 -6.52 -3.36 -0.74
C SER A 32 -5.51 -2.24 -0.77
N PHE A 33 -4.88 -1.99 0.38
CA PHE A 33 -3.87 -0.95 0.52
C PHE A 33 -2.47 -1.47 0.26
N ALA A 34 -1.66 -0.64 -0.37
CA ALA A 34 -0.22 -0.73 -0.34
C ALA A 34 0.36 0.64 0.02
N VAL A 35 1.46 0.64 0.74
CA VAL A 35 2.21 1.85 1.05
C VAL A 35 3.63 1.70 0.52
N ARG A 36 4.09 2.69 -0.19
CA ARG A 36 5.49 2.83 -0.61
C ARG A 36 6.15 3.90 0.25
N ASP A 37 7.32 3.58 0.77
CA ASP A 37 8.17 4.48 1.54
C ASP A 37 9.60 4.35 1.01
N GLY A 38 10.03 5.32 0.23
CA GLY A 38 11.28 5.25 -0.52
C GLY A 38 11.29 4.05 -1.47
N ASP A 39 12.26 3.16 -1.29
CA ASP A 39 12.43 1.94 -2.08
C ASP A 39 11.60 0.75 -1.56
N TRP A 40 10.98 0.88 -0.41
CA TRP A 40 10.19 -0.19 0.19
C TRP A 40 8.72 -0.06 -0.14
N LYS A 41 8.10 -1.21 -0.45
CA LYS A 41 6.67 -1.32 -0.68
C LYS A 41 6.08 -2.40 0.21
N LEU A 42 5.09 -2.01 1.01
CA LEU A 42 4.28 -2.91 1.83
C LEU A 42 2.90 -3.05 1.19
N ALA A 43 2.52 -4.27 0.82
CA ALA A 43 1.18 -4.60 0.34
C ALA A 43 0.41 -5.37 1.42
N LEU A 44 -0.78 -4.90 1.77
CA LEU A 44 -1.65 -5.47 2.80
C LEU A 44 -2.74 -6.35 2.17
N CYS A 45 -2.30 -7.24 1.31
CA CYS A 45 -3.16 -8.20 0.64
C CYS A 45 -2.35 -9.43 0.20
N PRO A 46 -2.99 -10.60 0.10
CA PRO A 46 -2.39 -11.74 -0.56
C PRO A 46 -2.43 -11.60 -2.09
N GLY A 47 -1.47 -12.19 -2.75
CA GLY A 47 -1.38 -12.18 -4.21
C GLY A 47 -1.25 -10.78 -4.79
N SER A 48 -1.90 -10.52 -5.91
CA SER A 48 -1.81 -9.22 -6.60
C SER A 48 -2.65 -8.11 -5.95
N GLY A 49 -3.61 -8.46 -5.12
CA GLY A 49 -4.60 -7.51 -4.58
C GLY A 49 -5.50 -6.87 -5.64
N GLY A 50 -5.49 -7.33 -6.89
CA GLY A 50 -6.19 -6.66 -7.98
C GLY A 50 -6.50 -7.56 -9.18
N TRP A 51 -6.15 -7.09 -10.39
CA TRP A 51 -6.47 -7.75 -11.64
C TRP A 51 -5.42 -8.75 -12.13
N SER A 52 -4.18 -8.63 -11.68
CA SER A 52 -3.09 -9.52 -12.07
C SER A 52 -3.18 -10.86 -11.34
N ASP A 53 -2.59 -11.90 -11.88
CA ASP A 53 -2.49 -13.19 -11.21
C ASP A 53 -1.34 -13.19 -10.15
N PRO A 54 -1.51 -13.91 -9.03
CA PRO A 54 -2.71 -14.63 -8.56
C PRO A 54 -3.82 -13.67 -8.14
N ARG A 55 -5.01 -13.87 -8.71
CA ARG A 55 -6.13 -12.92 -8.57
C ARG A 55 -7.10 -13.33 -7.48
N PRO A 56 -7.38 -12.46 -6.48
CA PRO A 56 -8.43 -12.68 -5.49
C PRO A 56 -9.79 -12.94 -6.12
N GLY A 57 -10.52 -13.93 -5.59
CA GLY A 57 -11.82 -14.35 -6.11
C GLY A 57 -11.77 -15.33 -7.30
N ARG A 58 -10.58 -15.56 -7.91
CA ARG A 58 -10.37 -16.62 -8.91
C ARG A 58 -9.65 -17.83 -8.35
N VAL A 59 -8.69 -17.60 -7.47
CA VAL A 59 -7.96 -18.65 -6.76
C VAL A 59 -8.16 -18.51 -5.26
N ASP A 60 -8.00 -19.61 -4.55
CA ASP A 60 -7.98 -19.60 -3.08
C ASP A 60 -6.73 -18.85 -2.60
N MET A 61 -6.94 -17.76 -1.87
CA MET A 61 -5.87 -16.92 -1.37
C MET A 61 -5.40 -17.33 0.03
N SER A 62 -5.97 -18.37 0.63
CA SER A 62 -5.64 -18.79 2.01
C SER A 62 -4.20 -19.26 2.20
N GLU A 63 -3.57 -19.74 1.13
CA GLU A 63 -2.16 -20.17 1.13
C GLU A 63 -1.17 -19.02 0.84
N PHE A 64 -1.66 -17.85 0.45
CA PHE A 64 -0.81 -16.73 0.15
C PHE A 64 -0.60 -15.85 1.39
N PRO A 65 0.62 -15.32 1.59
CA PRO A 65 0.89 -14.42 2.71
C PRO A 65 -0.04 -13.21 2.67
N PRO A 66 -0.72 -12.86 3.78
CA PRO A 66 -1.65 -11.74 3.84
C PRO A 66 -0.95 -10.38 3.76
N VAL A 67 0.36 -10.37 3.95
CA VAL A 67 1.20 -9.17 3.93
C VAL A 67 2.45 -9.47 3.12
N GLN A 68 2.82 -8.56 2.25
CA GLN A 68 3.99 -8.67 1.39
C GLN A 68 4.85 -7.41 1.52
N LEU A 69 6.15 -7.59 1.64
CA LEU A 69 7.14 -6.50 1.69
C LEU A 69 8.17 -6.70 0.59
N PHE A 70 8.40 -5.66 -0.20
CA PHE A 70 9.35 -5.67 -1.31
C PHE A 70 10.35 -4.54 -1.18
N ASP A 71 11.60 -4.81 -1.57
CA ASP A 71 12.64 -3.81 -1.81
C ASP A 71 12.71 -3.54 -3.31
N LEU A 72 12.12 -2.44 -3.76
CA LEU A 72 12.01 -2.10 -5.18
C LEU A 72 13.34 -1.68 -5.80
N ALA A 73 14.34 -1.31 -5.00
CA ALA A 73 15.67 -1.02 -5.50
C ALA A 73 16.41 -2.28 -5.94
N ALA A 74 16.28 -3.36 -5.15
CA ALA A 74 16.89 -4.65 -5.44
C ALA A 74 15.99 -5.55 -6.28
N ASP A 75 14.67 -5.44 -6.14
CA ASP A 75 13.64 -6.28 -6.76
C ASP A 75 12.49 -5.43 -7.32
N PRO A 76 12.71 -4.72 -8.44
CA PRO A 76 11.66 -3.91 -9.07
C PRO A 76 10.48 -4.73 -9.60
N GLY A 77 10.65 -6.04 -9.77
CA GLY A 77 9.61 -6.97 -10.20
C GLY A 77 8.76 -7.55 -9.07
N GLU A 78 9.02 -7.18 -7.80
CA GLU A 78 8.25 -7.64 -6.65
C GLU A 78 8.13 -9.18 -6.55
N GLN A 79 9.24 -9.89 -6.79
CA GLN A 79 9.26 -11.35 -6.83
C GLN A 79 9.58 -12.00 -5.49
N ALA A 80 10.30 -11.29 -4.62
CA ALA A 80 10.75 -11.77 -3.32
C ALA A 80 10.02 -11.08 -2.18
N ASN A 81 9.08 -11.77 -1.51
CA ASN A 81 8.45 -11.26 -0.31
C ASN A 81 9.42 -11.30 0.88
N LEU A 82 9.76 -10.15 1.40
CA LEU A 82 10.70 -9.96 2.51
C LEU A 82 10.01 -9.72 3.87
N ALA A 83 8.69 -9.87 3.97
CA ALA A 83 7.94 -9.56 5.18
C ALA A 83 8.41 -10.35 6.41
N GLU A 84 8.75 -11.63 6.23
CA GLU A 84 9.26 -12.47 7.31
C GLU A 84 10.69 -12.12 7.72
N LYS A 85 11.49 -11.61 6.79
CA LYS A 85 12.89 -11.22 7.05
C LYS A 85 12.99 -9.86 7.75
N HIS A 86 12.01 -8.99 7.54
CA HIS A 86 12.00 -7.62 8.06
C HIS A 86 10.69 -7.29 8.82
N PRO A 87 10.35 -8.03 9.88
CA PRO A 87 9.10 -7.83 10.63
C PRO A 87 9.00 -6.44 11.26
N ASP A 88 10.13 -5.86 11.67
CA ASP A 88 10.15 -4.52 12.26
C ASP A 88 9.80 -3.45 11.24
N ARG A 89 10.25 -3.60 10.00
CA ARG A 89 9.89 -2.69 8.90
C ARG A 89 8.41 -2.82 8.54
N VAL A 90 7.88 -4.02 8.48
CA VAL A 90 6.44 -4.27 8.29
C VAL A 90 5.64 -3.55 9.37
N ARG A 91 6.05 -3.67 10.63
CA ARG A 91 5.39 -3.03 11.76
C ARG A 91 5.43 -1.51 11.66
N ALA A 92 6.60 -0.94 11.35
CA ALA A 92 6.77 0.50 11.21
C ALA A 92 5.92 1.08 10.06
N MET A 93 5.90 0.41 8.89
CA MET A 93 5.12 0.85 7.74
C MET A 93 3.61 0.71 7.98
N LYS A 94 3.16 -0.33 8.69
CA LYS A 94 1.76 -0.46 9.13
C LYS A 94 1.36 0.67 10.08
N ALA A 95 2.21 1.00 11.05
CA ALA A 95 1.95 2.08 11.99
C ALA A 95 1.86 3.44 11.28
N ALA A 96 2.73 3.69 10.31
CA ALA A 96 2.68 4.90 9.50
C ALA A 96 1.39 4.99 8.67
N LEU A 97 0.97 3.89 8.04
CA LEU A 97 -0.29 3.83 7.30
C LEU A 97 -1.50 4.06 8.22
N GLN A 98 -1.52 3.42 9.40
CA GLN A 98 -2.60 3.62 10.36
C GLN A 98 -2.71 5.08 10.79
N LYS A 99 -1.56 5.72 11.05
CA LYS A 99 -1.54 7.15 11.37
C LYS A 99 -2.12 8.00 10.24
N MET A 100 -1.79 7.72 8.98
CA MET A 100 -2.33 8.45 7.83
C MET A 100 -3.85 8.25 7.71
N ILE A 101 -4.37 7.04 7.98
CA ILE A 101 -5.80 6.76 8.03
C ILE A 101 -6.47 7.54 9.15
N ASP A 102 -5.89 7.54 10.35
CA ASP A 102 -6.44 8.22 11.53
C ASP A 102 -6.42 9.75 11.37
N ASP A 103 -5.41 10.28 10.67
CA ASP A 103 -5.29 11.70 10.36
C ASP A 103 -6.16 12.13 9.15
N GLY A 104 -6.72 11.16 8.40
CA GLY A 104 -7.54 11.38 7.22
C GLY A 104 -6.80 12.01 6.04
N ARG A 105 -5.46 11.97 6.05
CA ARG A 105 -4.61 12.55 5.00
C ARG A 105 -3.21 11.93 4.96
N THR A 106 -2.56 12.03 3.81
CA THR A 106 -1.21 11.50 3.56
C THR A 106 -0.12 12.56 3.60
N THR A 107 -0.48 13.83 3.76
CA THR A 107 0.42 14.98 3.82
C THR A 107 0.34 15.67 5.17
N GLU A 108 1.32 16.52 5.47
CA GLU A 108 1.31 17.33 6.68
C GLU A 108 0.15 18.34 6.69
N GLY A 109 -0.46 18.54 7.85
CA GLY A 109 -1.52 19.53 8.05
C GLY A 109 -2.52 19.11 9.14
N PRO A 110 -3.63 19.86 9.30
CA PRO A 110 -4.63 19.58 10.31
C PRO A 110 -5.28 18.21 10.04
N LYS A 111 -5.64 17.54 11.13
CA LYS A 111 -6.36 16.25 11.06
C LYS A 111 -7.70 16.46 10.37
N LEU A 112 -8.03 15.53 9.47
CA LEU A 112 -9.33 15.44 8.81
C LEU A 112 -10.09 14.21 9.32
N GLU A 113 -11.40 14.24 9.22
CA GLU A 113 -12.25 13.09 9.56
C GLU A 113 -12.53 12.28 8.29
N ASN A 114 -12.50 10.96 8.43
CA ASN A 114 -12.92 10.06 7.36
C ASN A 114 -14.45 10.01 7.33
N ASP A 115 -15.05 10.14 6.16
CA ASP A 115 -16.50 10.05 5.98
C ASP A 115 -17.07 8.67 6.33
N VAL A 116 -16.22 7.64 6.21
CA VAL A 116 -16.54 6.25 6.52
C VAL A 116 -15.38 5.59 7.26
N PRO A 117 -15.64 4.56 8.09
CA PRO A 117 -14.58 3.77 8.71
C PRO A 117 -13.68 3.14 7.65
N VAL A 118 -12.38 3.28 7.81
CA VAL A 118 -11.37 2.73 6.89
C VAL A 118 -10.70 1.53 7.54
N GLU A 119 -10.88 0.35 6.95
CA GLU A 119 -10.19 -0.86 7.36
C GLU A 119 -8.88 -1.00 6.58
N MET A 120 -7.76 -1.07 7.30
CA MET A 120 -6.43 -1.19 6.72
C MET A 120 -6.23 -2.52 5.98
N ILE A 121 -6.78 -3.61 6.52
CA ILE A 121 -6.74 -4.94 5.91
C ILE A 121 -8.15 -5.33 5.50
N LYS A 122 -8.35 -5.52 4.20
CA LYS A 122 -9.65 -5.89 3.64
C LYS A 122 -9.86 -7.41 3.68
N PRO A 123 -11.10 -7.88 3.89
CA PRO A 123 -11.42 -9.29 3.72
C PRO A 123 -11.13 -9.74 2.29
N VAL A 124 -10.50 -10.89 2.16
CA VAL A 124 -10.12 -11.45 0.85
C VAL A 124 -11.32 -12.11 0.19
N PRO A 125 -11.70 -11.73 -1.04
CA PRO A 125 -12.76 -12.39 -1.77
C PRO A 125 -12.43 -13.87 -2.01
N GLN A 126 -13.33 -14.76 -1.61
CA GLN A 126 -13.21 -16.20 -1.86
C GLN A 126 -13.68 -16.54 -3.27
N PRO A 127 -13.13 -17.59 -3.90
CA PRO A 127 -13.62 -18.09 -5.17
C PRO A 127 -15.10 -18.47 -5.07
N ARG A 128 -15.88 -18.05 -6.05
CA ARG A 128 -17.29 -18.46 -6.13
C ARG A 128 -17.35 -19.97 -6.37
N LYS A 129 -17.93 -20.71 -5.46
CA LYS A 129 -18.25 -22.13 -5.70
C LYS A 129 -19.15 -22.20 -6.94
N LYS A 130 -18.68 -22.87 -8.00
CA LYS A 130 -19.57 -23.18 -9.14
C LYS A 130 -20.74 -23.97 -8.56
N LYS A 131 -21.97 -23.45 -8.69
CA LYS A 131 -23.17 -24.26 -8.50
C LYS A 131 -23.12 -25.32 -9.59
N GLY A 132 -22.94 -26.53 -9.16
CA GLY A 132 -23.09 -27.69 -10.04
C GLY A 132 -24.52 -27.86 -10.51
#